data_3e3f1e900cf9a132f8388c3eac60405d
#
_entry.id   3e3f1e900cf9a132f8388c3eac60405d
#
_cell.length_a   1.000
_cell.length_b   1.000
_cell.length_c   1.000
_cell.angle_alpha   90.00
_cell.angle_beta   90.00
_cell.angle_gamma   90.00
#
_symmetry.space_group_name_H-M   'P 1'
#
loop_
_entity.id
_entity.type
_entity.pdbx_description
1 polymer ?
#
loop_
_entity_poly.entity_id
_entity_poly.type
_entity_poly.pdbx_seq_one_letter_code
_entity_poly.pdbx_strand_id
1 'polypeptide(L)'
;MTIRYEPQTPVTVTLARRWLGQNAENNRKPRPSKIAQYARDMHNGRWQDTGDAIRFDVKDRMIDGQNRAHAVIDALEMPCTPDCTHPAGEPPAVIYLNVMYGVEPDAIFVMDTGAARTLGNALQFNGVRHANNVGTVIRWAMMWDKGQLTATGPSPTHAEMMMRYRQDPDRFDTAAVRGRDVQMAGLGPGGPFSVAFYLFHRIDAEQTHAFFDRLVSGTELFKNHPVLTLRNRLTRDKLKLSRQHVLALSIRGWNAYREDRTLATIYATTAAKLTNENFPRPR
;
A
#
# COMPACT_ATOMS: atom_id res chain seq x y z
N MET A 1 25.99 -4.59 33.94
CA MET A 1 25.00 -5.71 33.78
C MET A 1 25.18 -6.31 32.41
N THR A 2 25.00 -7.63 32.27
CA THR A 2 25.13 -8.29 30.96
C THR A 2 23.79 -8.20 30.23
N ILE A 3 23.80 -7.78 28.97
CA ILE A 3 22.61 -7.81 28.10
C ILE A 3 22.19 -9.28 27.94
N ARG A 4 20.91 -9.61 28.17
CA ARG A 4 20.32 -10.92 27.95
C ARG A 4 19.41 -10.85 26.72
N TYR A 5 19.68 -11.69 25.73
CA TYR A 5 18.89 -11.82 24.51
C TYR A 5 18.14 -13.15 24.52
N GLU A 6 16.83 -13.09 24.35
CA GLU A 6 15.92 -14.24 24.27
C GLU A 6 15.27 -14.26 22.88
N PRO A 7 15.78 -15.07 21.94
CA PRO A 7 15.17 -15.19 20.62
C PRO A 7 13.89 -16.02 20.69
N GLN A 8 12.98 -15.75 19.74
CA GLN A 8 11.77 -16.56 19.52
C GLN A 8 10.97 -16.84 20.81
N THR A 9 10.85 -15.83 21.66
CA THR A 9 10.04 -15.92 22.89
C THR A 9 8.56 -16.03 22.52
N PRO A 10 7.81 -17.04 22.98
CA PRO A 10 6.38 -17.17 22.75
C PRO A 10 5.63 -16.11 23.58
N VAL A 11 4.95 -15.20 22.90
CA VAL A 11 4.24 -14.07 23.52
C VAL A 11 2.75 -14.30 23.45
N THR A 12 2.13 -14.40 24.61
CA THR A 12 0.67 -14.47 24.80
C THR A 12 0.10 -13.08 25.05
N VAL A 13 -1.22 -12.94 24.99
CA VAL A 13 -1.94 -11.71 25.38
C VAL A 13 -1.56 -11.27 26.79
N THR A 14 -1.52 -12.21 27.74
CA THR A 14 -1.17 -11.93 29.15
C THR A 14 0.24 -11.36 29.27
N LEU A 15 1.21 -11.95 28.57
CA LEU A 15 2.60 -11.49 28.59
C LEU A 15 2.74 -10.10 27.94
N ALA A 16 2.09 -9.89 26.81
CA ALA A 16 2.10 -8.61 26.12
C ALA A 16 1.48 -7.48 26.99
N ARG A 17 0.36 -7.75 27.66
CA ARG A 17 -0.26 -6.79 28.60
C ARG A 17 0.65 -6.48 29.78
N ARG A 18 1.33 -7.48 30.34
CA ARG A 18 2.33 -7.30 31.40
C ARG A 18 3.46 -6.38 30.93
N TRP A 19 4.01 -6.59 29.74
CA TRP A 19 5.07 -5.76 29.17
C TRP A 19 4.62 -4.31 28.97
N LEU A 20 3.39 -4.10 28.48
CA LEU A 20 2.82 -2.76 28.36
C LEU A 20 2.66 -2.05 29.70
N GLY A 21 2.38 -2.78 30.77
CA GLY A 21 2.39 -2.24 32.14
C GLY A 21 3.78 -1.83 32.65
N GLN A 22 4.83 -2.33 32.01
CA GLN A 22 6.23 -1.97 32.27
C GLN A 22 6.77 -0.91 31.31
N ASN A 23 5.91 -0.30 30.47
CA ASN A 23 6.34 0.69 29.49
C ASN A 23 6.94 1.92 30.18
N ALA A 24 8.08 2.43 29.66
CA ALA A 24 8.71 3.61 30.22
C ALA A 24 7.79 4.84 30.06
N GLU A 25 7.65 5.64 31.12
CA GLU A 25 6.74 6.81 31.14
C GLU A 25 6.95 7.79 29.99
N ASN A 26 8.21 7.98 29.59
CA ASN A 26 8.59 8.90 28.50
C ASN A 26 8.70 8.23 27.13
N ASN A 27 8.17 7.01 26.98
CA ASN A 27 8.17 6.37 25.69
C ASN A 27 7.24 7.13 24.70
N ARG A 28 7.57 7.08 23.40
CA ARG A 28 6.75 7.71 22.37
C ARG A 28 5.31 7.15 22.38
N LYS A 29 4.33 7.95 21.98
CA LYS A 29 2.94 7.49 21.89
C LYS A 29 2.82 6.31 20.91
N PRO A 30 2.03 5.29 21.22
CA PRO A 30 1.72 4.21 20.30
C PRO A 30 1.16 4.75 18.96
N ARG A 31 1.46 4.07 17.86
CA ARG A 31 1.00 4.44 16.51
C ARG A 31 -0.09 3.48 16.05
N PRO A 32 -1.40 3.84 16.13
CA PRO A 32 -2.51 2.93 15.84
C PRO A 32 -2.42 2.27 14.46
N SER A 33 -2.04 3.04 13.42
CA SER A 33 -1.89 2.49 12.07
C SER A 33 -0.79 1.44 11.96
N LYS A 34 0.32 1.61 12.72
CA LYS A 34 1.42 0.66 12.75
C LYS A 34 1.06 -0.61 13.53
N ILE A 35 0.35 -0.44 14.65
CA ILE A 35 -0.17 -1.55 15.45
C ILE A 35 -1.10 -2.40 14.60
N ALA A 36 -2.09 -1.79 13.94
CA ALA A 36 -3.02 -2.51 13.06
C ALA A 36 -2.33 -3.23 11.89
N GLN A 37 -1.25 -2.67 11.33
CA GLN A 37 -0.44 -3.35 10.31
C GLN A 37 0.24 -4.60 10.87
N TYR A 38 0.94 -4.46 11.99
CA TYR A 38 1.63 -5.57 12.63
C TYR A 38 0.66 -6.66 13.07
N ALA A 39 -0.48 -6.27 13.65
CA ALA A 39 -1.50 -7.22 14.08
C ALA A 39 -2.02 -8.09 12.93
N ARG A 40 -2.31 -7.48 11.77
CA ARG A 40 -2.72 -8.24 10.58
C ARG A 40 -1.64 -9.20 10.07
N ASP A 41 -0.38 -8.78 10.08
CA ASP A 41 0.71 -9.64 9.64
C ASP A 41 0.96 -10.79 10.63
N MET A 42 0.89 -10.52 11.93
CA MET A 42 0.99 -11.53 13.00
C MET A 42 -0.17 -12.53 12.93
N HIS A 43 -1.41 -12.03 12.88
CA HIS A 43 -2.62 -12.84 12.82
C HIS A 43 -2.61 -13.79 11.60
N ASN A 44 -2.16 -13.31 10.45
CA ASN A 44 -2.15 -14.07 9.21
C ASN A 44 -0.84 -14.87 8.98
N GLY A 45 0.00 -15.06 9.98
CA GLY A 45 1.24 -15.84 9.85
C GLY A 45 2.27 -15.22 8.89
N ARG A 46 2.15 -13.93 8.56
CA ARG A 46 3.09 -13.19 7.69
C ARG A 46 4.16 -12.44 8.47
N TRP A 47 4.09 -12.48 9.80
CA TRP A 47 5.12 -11.91 10.66
C TRP A 47 6.43 -12.66 10.50
N GLN A 48 7.48 -11.94 10.17
CA GLN A 48 8.82 -12.51 10.00
C GLN A 48 9.76 -11.96 11.06
N ASP A 49 10.65 -12.81 11.55
CA ASP A 49 11.73 -12.39 12.41
C ASP A 49 12.74 -11.56 11.61
N THR A 50 12.87 -10.29 11.97
CA THR A 50 13.83 -9.35 11.39
C THR A 50 15.03 -9.09 12.30
N GLY A 51 15.13 -9.84 13.41
CA GLY A 51 16.12 -9.59 14.46
C GLY A 51 15.74 -8.43 15.40
N ASP A 52 14.64 -7.72 15.13
CA ASP A 52 14.17 -6.63 15.99
C ASP A 52 13.58 -7.15 17.29
N ALA A 53 14.21 -6.82 18.42
CA ALA A 53 13.77 -7.24 19.74
C ALA A 53 12.84 -6.22 20.43
N ILE A 54 11.93 -6.68 21.28
CA ILE A 54 11.37 -5.85 22.34
C ILE A 54 12.48 -5.62 23.36
N ARG A 55 12.69 -4.39 23.80
CA ARG A 55 13.82 -4.04 24.65
C ARG A 55 13.39 -3.51 26.00
N PHE A 56 13.98 -4.10 27.04
CA PHE A 56 13.83 -3.68 28.44
C PHE A 56 15.16 -3.12 28.95
N ASP A 57 15.08 -2.01 29.70
CA ASP A 57 16.24 -1.41 30.31
C ASP A 57 16.73 -2.17 31.55
N VAL A 58 17.80 -1.67 32.16
CA VAL A 58 18.38 -2.22 33.39
C VAL A 58 17.43 -2.18 34.60
N LYS A 59 16.28 -1.49 34.49
CA LYS A 59 15.23 -1.42 35.51
C LYS A 59 13.96 -2.19 35.09
N ASP A 60 14.07 -3.10 34.12
CA ASP A 60 12.95 -3.87 33.54
C ASP A 60 11.81 -3.01 32.96
N ARG A 61 12.09 -1.79 32.56
CA ARG A 61 11.11 -0.93 31.86
C ARG A 61 11.24 -1.15 30.36
N MET A 62 10.12 -1.33 29.68
CA MET A 62 10.10 -1.46 28.22
C MET A 62 10.44 -0.11 27.55
N ILE A 63 11.56 -0.05 26.87
CA ILE A 63 12.05 1.15 26.18
C ILE A 63 11.82 1.12 24.66
N ASP A 64 11.61 -0.08 24.08
CA ASP A 64 11.26 -0.24 22.66
C ASP A 64 10.36 -1.47 22.46
N GLY A 65 9.54 -1.42 21.40
CA GLY A 65 8.68 -2.53 20.99
C GLY A 65 7.21 -2.38 21.38
N GLN A 66 6.78 -1.29 22.00
CA GLN A 66 5.39 -1.10 22.43
C GLN A 66 4.34 -1.32 21.31
N ASN A 67 4.61 -0.87 20.08
CA ASN A 67 3.69 -1.11 18.96
C ASN A 67 3.58 -2.61 18.62
N ARG A 68 4.67 -3.38 18.78
CA ARG A 68 4.66 -4.85 18.61
C ARG A 68 3.91 -5.53 19.74
N ALA A 69 4.10 -5.09 20.98
CA ALA A 69 3.37 -5.63 22.13
C ALA A 69 1.85 -5.38 22.01
N HIS A 70 1.42 -4.18 21.62
CA HIS A 70 0.01 -3.91 21.30
C HIS A 70 -0.49 -4.79 20.14
N ALA A 71 0.30 -4.92 19.08
CA ALA A 71 -0.07 -5.70 17.92
C ALA A 71 -0.24 -7.20 18.24
N VAL A 72 0.52 -7.77 19.19
CA VAL A 72 0.31 -9.14 19.66
C VAL A 72 -1.07 -9.30 20.27
N ILE A 73 -1.49 -8.36 21.10
CA ILE A 73 -2.83 -8.41 21.72
C ILE A 73 -3.90 -8.37 20.63
N ASP A 74 -3.83 -7.36 19.74
CA ASP A 74 -4.80 -7.20 18.66
C ASP A 74 -4.82 -8.43 17.74
N ALA A 75 -3.65 -9.02 17.42
CA ALA A 75 -3.54 -10.18 16.53
C ALA A 75 -4.18 -11.44 17.13
N LEU A 76 -3.98 -11.69 18.43
CA LEU A 76 -4.48 -12.87 19.12
C LEU A 76 -5.97 -12.75 19.50
N GLU A 77 -6.50 -11.53 19.60
CA GLU A 77 -7.90 -11.24 19.86
C GLU A 77 -8.72 -10.94 18.58
N MET A 78 -8.06 -10.87 17.42
CA MET A 78 -8.70 -10.58 16.12
C MET A 78 -9.54 -11.78 15.66
N PRO A 79 -10.79 -11.57 15.25
CA PRO A 79 -11.60 -12.65 14.68
C PRO A 79 -11.05 -13.06 13.30
N CYS A 80 -11.13 -14.36 13.00
CA CYS A 80 -10.77 -14.87 11.68
C CYS A 80 -11.74 -14.39 10.62
N THR A 81 -11.18 -14.07 9.46
CA THR A 81 -11.92 -13.68 8.26
C THR A 81 -11.59 -14.66 7.12
N PRO A 82 -12.37 -14.69 6.03
CA PRO A 82 -12.05 -15.53 4.87
C PRO A 82 -10.67 -15.27 4.24
N ASP A 83 -10.07 -14.11 4.53
CA ASP A 83 -8.73 -13.73 4.03
C ASP A 83 -7.59 -14.25 4.92
N CYS A 84 -7.89 -14.95 6.03
CA CYS A 84 -6.87 -15.53 6.91
C CYS A 84 -6.16 -16.70 6.23
N THR A 85 -4.83 -16.81 6.46
CA THR A 85 -4.00 -17.85 5.88
C THR A 85 -3.83 -19.10 6.77
N HIS A 86 -4.31 -19.03 8.02
CA HIS A 86 -4.39 -20.18 8.93
C HIS A 86 -5.75 -20.89 8.78
N PRO A 87 -5.89 -22.12 9.27
CA PRO A 87 -7.17 -22.86 9.24
C PRO A 87 -8.31 -22.02 9.81
N ALA A 88 -9.46 -22.05 9.15
CA ALA A 88 -10.61 -21.24 9.55
C ALA A 88 -11.03 -21.55 11.00
N GLY A 89 -11.14 -20.51 11.82
CA GLY A 89 -11.54 -20.61 13.22
C GLY A 89 -10.41 -20.91 14.22
N GLU A 90 -9.17 -21.06 13.76
CA GLU A 90 -8.02 -21.31 14.63
C GLU A 90 -6.99 -20.17 14.55
N PRO A 91 -7.21 -19.03 15.23
CA PRO A 91 -6.22 -17.96 15.28
C PRO A 91 -4.96 -18.43 16.00
N PRO A 92 -3.79 -17.80 15.74
CA PRO A 92 -2.56 -18.16 16.44
C PRO A 92 -2.73 -18.02 17.95
N ALA A 93 -2.26 -19.00 18.71
CA ALA A 93 -2.31 -18.96 20.18
C ALA A 93 -1.20 -18.09 20.79
N VAL A 94 -0.09 -17.95 20.07
CA VAL A 94 1.09 -17.18 20.49
C VAL A 94 1.75 -16.54 19.26
N ILE A 95 2.45 -15.42 19.49
CA ILE A 95 3.34 -14.79 18.50
C ILE A 95 4.77 -14.89 19.03
N TYR A 96 5.70 -15.30 18.19
CA TYR A 96 7.11 -15.38 18.55
C TYR A 96 7.81 -14.06 18.30
N LEU A 97 8.45 -13.50 19.32
CA LEU A 97 9.21 -12.25 19.26
C LEU A 97 10.57 -12.41 19.92
N ASN A 98 11.53 -11.63 19.46
CA ASN A 98 12.81 -11.50 20.14
C ASN A 98 12.70 -10.53 21.30
N VAL A 99 13.36 -10.79 22.41
CA VAL A 99 13.37 -9.95 23.60
C VAL A 99 14.79 -9.68 24.06
N MET A 100 15.05 -8.48 24.51
CA MET A 100 16.37 -8.08 25.04
C MET A 100 16.19 -7.35 26.36
N TYR A 101 16.89 -7.80 27.38
CA TYR A 101 16.88 -7.23 28.73
C TYR A 101 18.23 -6.61 29.10
N GLY A 102 18.22 -5.68 30.05
CA GLY A 102 19.44 -5.07 30.58
C GLY A 102 20.08 -4.06 29.62
N VAL A 103 19.27 -3.46 28.75
CA VAL A 103 19.71 -2.42 27.80
C VAL A 103 19.89 -1.10 28.56
N GLU A 104 20.99 -0.39 28.32
CA GLU A 104 21.18 0.94 28.90
C GLU A 104 20.10 1.91 28.40
N PRO A 105 19.46 2.70 29.28
CA PRO A 105 18.38 3.63 28.87
C PRO A 105 18.77 4.57 27.72
N ASP A 106 20.03 5.00 27.69
CA ASP A 106 20.53 5.92 26.65
C ASP A 106 20.65 5.28 25.27
N ALA A 107 20.58 3.95 25.17
CA ALA A 107 20.54 3.27 23.88
C ALA A 107 19.34 3.68 23.04
N ILE A 108 18.25 4.18 23.64
CA ILE A 108 17.08 4.70 22.92
C ILE A 108 17.43 5.84 21.96
N PHE A 109 18.45 6.64 22.25
CA PHE A 109 18.87 7.77 21.41
C PHE A 109 19.59 7.35 20.13
N VAL A 110 20.10 6.13 20.08
CA VAL A 110 20.81 5.58 18.90
C VAL A 110 20.00 4.47 18.19
N MET A 111 18.87 4.05 18.80
CA MET A 111 17.98 3.08 18.19
C MET A 111 17.14 3.74 17.10
N ASP A 112 16.95 3.04 15.99
CA ASP A 112 15.97 3.35 14.95
C ASP A 112 16.10 4.77 14.31
N THR A 113 17.35 5.23 14.13
CA THR A 113 17.63 6.50 13.43
C THR A 113 17.50 6.40 11.91
N GLY A 114 17.25 5.20 11.38
CA GLY A 114 17.09 4.94 9.96
C GLY A 114 15.70 5.30 9.44
N ALA A 115 15.63 5.79 8.20
CA ALA A 115 14.37 5.96 7.49
C ALA A 115 13.67 4.61 7.29
N ALA A 116 12.38 4.55 7.60
CA ALA A 116 11.59 3.33 7.37
C ALA A 116 11.65 2.94 5.89
N ARG A 117 12.07 1.69 5.60
CA ARG A 117 12.10 1.19 4.22
C ARG A 117 10.68 1.21 3.65
N THR A 118 10.53 1.82 2.48
CA THR A 118 9.25 1.80 1.74
C THR A 118 9.11 0.48 0.98
N LEU A 119 7.88 0.14 0.57
CA LEU A 119 7.66 -0.99 -0.34
C LEU A 119 8.49 -0.84 -1.63
N GLY A 120 8.58 0.38 -2.17
CA GLY A 120 9.41 0.66 -3.35
C GLY A 120 10.87 0.27 -3.13
N ASN A 121 11.44 0.58 -1.96
CA ASN A 121 12.82 0.18 -1.63
C ASN A 121 12.97 -1.35 -1.53
N ALA A 122 11.97 -2.05 -0.97
CA ALA A 122 11.97 -3.50 -0.88
C ALA A 122 11.86 -4.17 -2.26
N LEU A 123 10.98 -3.66 -3.12
CA LEU A 123 10.84 -4.12 -4.51
C LEU A 123 12.11 -3.87 -5.32
N GLN A 124 12.71 -2.67 -5.17
CA GLN A 124 13.96 -2.32 -5.85
C GLN A 124 15.12 -3.23 -5.40
N PHE A 125 15.23 -3.52 -4.11
CA PHE A 125 16.21 -4.46 -3.58
C PHE A 125 16.07 -5.86 -4.19
N ASN A 126 14.84 -6.27 -4.52
CA ASN A 126 14.54 -7.53 -5.22
C ASN A 126 14.62 -7.41 -6.76
N GLY A 127 15.23 -6.34 -7.30
CA GLY A 127 15.47 -6.17 -8.73
C GLY A 127 14.27 -5.68 -9.55
N VAL A 128 13.16 -5.31 -8.90
CA VAL A 128 11.95 -4.84 -9.60
C VAL A 128 12.20 -3.46 -10.19
N ARG A 129 12.03 -3.33 -11.52
CA ARG A 129 12.13 -2.05 -12.23
C ARG A 129 10.92 -1.17 -11.89
N HIS A 130 11.12 0.15 -11.87
CA HIS A 130 10.06 1.13 -11.58
C HIS A 130 9.30 0.86 -10.26
N ALA A 131 9.99 0.33 -9.27
CA ALA A 131 9.48 -0.17 -7.99
C ALA A 131 8.48 0.76 -7.29
N ASN A 132 8.66 2.09 -7.34
CA ASN A 132 7.72 3.06 -6.78
C ASN A 132 6.37 3.07 -7.51
N ASN A 133 6.38 2.94 -8.84
CA ASN A 133 5.13 2.83 -9.62
C ASN A 133 4.48 1.48 -9.36
N VAL A 134 5.24 0.39 -9.35
CA VAL A 134 4.76 -0.97 -9.00
C VAL A 134 4.07 -0.95 -7.63
N GLY A 135 4.72 -0.41 -6.60
CA GLY A 135 4.14 -0.28 -5.26
C GLY A 135 2.85 0.55 -5.25
N THR A 136 2.78 1.60 -6.08
CA THR A 136 1.56 2.40 -6.24
C THR A 136 0.43 1.58 -6.86
N VAL A 137 0.70 0.83 -7.94
CA VAL A 137 -0.31 0.00 -8.60
C VAL A 137 -0.84 -1.06 -7.66
N ILE A 138 0.03 -1.80 -6.97
CA ILE A 138 -0.35 -2.85 -6.03
C ILE A 138 -1.28 -2.28 -4.96
N ARG A 139 -0.85 -1.20 -4.29
CA ARG A 139 -1.64 -0.56 -3.23
C ARG A 139 -3.02 -0.15 -3.73
N TRP A 140 -3.09 0.56 -4.85
CA TRP A 140 -4.36 1.05 -5.37
C TRP A 140 -5.25 -0.08 -5.89
N ALA A 141 -4.68 -1.13 -6.51
CA ALA A 141 -5.43 -2.31 -6.92
C ALA A 141 -6.11 -3.00 -5.73
N MET A 142 -5.36 -3.20 -4.62
CA MET A 142 -5.91 -3.79 -3.40
C MET A 142 -7.00 -2.91 -2.76
N MET A 143 -6.82 -1.59 -2.77
CA MET A 143 -7.85 -0.66 -2.29
C MET A 143 -9.07 -0.64 -3.19
N TRP A 144 -8.86 -0.69 -4.51
CA TRP A 144 -9.92 -0.80 -5.50
C TRP A 144 -10.77 -2.05 -5.30
N ASP A 145 -10.14 -3.21 -5.14
CA ASP A 145 -10.82 -4.48 -4.91
C ASP A 145 -11.67 -4.46 -3.61
N LYS A 146 -11.28 -3.63 -2.62
CA LYS A 146 -12.05 -3.36 -1.38
C LYS A 146 -13.07 -2.21 -1.51
N GLY A 147 -13.24 -1.62 -2.67
CA GLY A 147 -14.15 -0.48 -2.87
C GLY A 147 -13.66 0.86 -2.27
N GLN A 148 -12.41 0.94 -1.84
CA GLN A 148 -11.81 2.13 -1.22
C GLN A 148 -11.10 3.00 -2.27
N LEU A 149 -11.87 3.62 -3.16
CA LEU A 149 -11.34 4.27 -4.37
C LEU A 149 -10.67 5.62 -4.11
N THR A 150 -11.00 6.28 -2.99
CA THR A 150 -10.43 7.57 -2.59
C THR A 150 -9.33 7.47 -1.54
N ALA A 151 -8.80 6.26 -1.30
CA ALA A 151 -7.70 5.99 -0.38
C ALA A 151 -7.96 6.39 1.10
N THR A 152 -9.19 6.35 1.55
CA THR A 152 -9.61 6.74 2.91
C THR A 152 -9.58 5.60 3.93
N GLY A 153 -9.31 4.37 3.51
CA GLY A 153 -9.22 3.20 4.39
C GLY A 153 -7.79 2.89 4.88
N PRO A 154 -7.63 1.88 5.74
CA PRO A 154 -6.33 1.43 6.19
C PRO A 154 -5.49 0.95 5.01
N SER A 155 -4.24 1.42 4.94
CA SER A 155 -3.30 1.00 3.88
C SER A 155 -2.95 -0.48 4.04
N PRO A 156 -2.84 -1.25 2.94
CA PRO A 156 -2.29 -2.60 2.98
C PRO A 156 -0.88 -2.61 3.59
N THR A 157 -0.52 -3.71 4.25
CA THR A 157 0.85 -3.91 4.75
C THR A 157 1.81 -4.21 3.60
N HIS A 158 3.11 -4.08 3.83
CA HIS A 158 4.11 -4.46 2.83
C HIS A 158 4.04 -5.96 2.50
N ALA A 159 3.78 -6.81 3.51
CA ALA A 159 3.63 -8.25 3.32
C ALA A 159 2.42 -8.58 2.42
N GLU A 160 1.25 -7.97 2.70
CA GLU A 160 0.06 -8.10 1.86
C GLU A 160 0.32 -7.67 0.41
N MET A 161 0.99 -6.52 0.23
CA MET A 161 1.33 -6.00 -1.09
C MET A 161 2.33 -6.91 -1.83
N MET A 162 3.33 -7.48 -1.14
CA MET A 162 4.25 -8.44 -1.74
C MET A 162 3.58 -9.76 -2.13
N MET A 163 2.64 -10.27 -1.32
CA MET A 163 1.82 -11.43 -1.69
C MET A 163 1.01 -11.14 -2.97
N ARG A 164 0.40 -9.97 -3.05
CA ARG A 164 -0.37 -9.55 -4.23
C ARG A 164 0.51 -9.43 -5.48
N TYR A 165 1.70 -8.86 -5.34
CA TYR A 165 2.67 -8.76 -6.43
C TYR A 165 3.06 -10.13 -6.99
N ARG A 166 3.37 -11.09 -6.10
CA ARG A 166 3.80 -12.44 -6.48
C ARG A 166 2.72 -13.25 -7.24
N GLN A 167 1.44 -12.87 -7.14
CA GLN A 167 0.36 -13.52 -7.87
C GLN A 167 0.39 -13.22 -9.37
N ASP A 168 0.86 -12.03 -9.77
CA ASP A 168 0.88 -11.62 -11.18
C ASP A 168 1.93 -10.49 -11.38
N PRO A 169 3.24 -10.79 -11.23
CA PRO A 169 4.29 -9.79 -11.32
C PRO A 169 4.33 -9.09 -12.67
N ASP A 170 4.17 -9.83 -13.77
CA ASP A 170 4.27 -9.32 -15.13
C ASP A 170 3.24 -8.23 -15.42
N ARG A 171 2.02 -8.40 -14.92
CA ARG A 171 0.96 -7.40 -15.10
C ARG A 171 1.24 -6.12 -14.31
N PHE A 172 1.76 -6.23 -13.08
CA PHE A 172 2.14 -5.08 -12.27
C PHE A 172 3.33 -4.34 -12.90
N ASP A 173 4.32 -5.06 -13.39
CA ASP A 173 5.51 -4.50 -14.03
C ASP A 173 5.15 -3.81 -15.34
N THR A 174 4.34 -4.46 -16.19
CA THR A 174 3.82 -3.87 -17.44
C THR A 174 3.04 -2.57 -17.13
N ALA A 175 2.15 -2.60 -16.16
CA ALA A 175 1.38 -1.42 -15.79
C ALA A 175 2.29 -0.26 -15.31
N ALA A 176 3.36 -0.56 -14.56
CA ALA A 176 4.31 0.43 -14.09
C ALA A 176 5.11 1.06 -15.25
N VAL A 177 5.50 0.26 -16.24
CA VAL A 177 6.17 0.73 -17.46
C VAL A 177 5.25 1.64 -18.26
N ARG A 178 4.01 1.19 -18.55
CA ARG A 178 3.04 1.96 -19.33
C ARG A 178 2.65 3.28 -18.69
N GLY A 179 2.50 3.31 -17.35
CA GLY A 179 2.28 4.57 -16.63
C GLY A 179 3.47 5.52 -16.72
N ARG A 180 4.70 5.00 -16.73
CA ARG A 180 5.90 5.79 -16.95
C ARG A 180 5.93 6.38 -18.36
N ASP A 181 5.55 5.62 -19.39
CA ASP A 181 5.51 6.11 -20.78
C ASP A 181 4.61 7.34 -20.89
N VAL A 182 3.42 7.32 -20.25
CA VAL A 182 2.51 8.47 -20.21
C VAL A 182 3.13 9.65 -19.44
N GLN A 183 3.87 9.38 -18.36
CA GLN A 183 4.60 10.41 -17.63
C GLN A 183 5.68 11.06 -18.51
N MET A 184 6.44 10.26 -19.25
CA MET A 184 7.48 10.75 -20.18
C MET A 184 6.88 11.55 -21.34
N ALA A 185 5.66 11.22 -21.77
CA ALA A 185 4.87 12.02 -22.72
C ALA A 185 4.35 13.34 -22.13
N GLY A 186 4.68 13.65 -20.87
CA GLY A 186 4.38 14.91 -20.22
C GLY A 186 2.95 15.10 -19.71
N LEU A 187 2.12 14.04 -19.68
CA LEU A 187 0.69 14.13 -19.37
C LEU A 187 0.35 14.09 -17.86
N GLY A 188 1.32 13.83 -17.01
CA GLY A 188 1.13 13.83 -15.54
C GLY A 188 1.96 12.78 -14.82
N PRO A 189 1.73 12.56 -13.52
CA PRO A 189 2.48 11.57 -12.73
C PRO A 189 2.15 10.14 -13.18
N GLY A 190 3.16 9.26 -13.30
CA GLY A 190 3.01 7.89 -13.82
C GLY A 190 2.10 6.98 -12.98
N GLY A 191 2.09 7.13 -11.66
CA GLY A 191 1.34 6.23 -10.77
C GLY A 191 -0.16 6.07 -11.10
N PRO A 192 -0.96 7.14 -11.24
CA PRO A 192 -2.37 7.04 -11.63
C PRO A 192 -2.58 6.34 -12.99
N PHE A 193 -1.70 6.56 -13.97
CA PHE A 193 -1.78 5.90 -15.27
C PHE A 193 -1.40 4.42 -15.19
N SER A 194 -0.43 4.07 -14.34
CA SER A 194 -0.12 2.67 -14.06
C SER A 194 -1.33 1.94 -13.47
N VAL A 195 -2.03 2.57 -12.53
CA VAL A 195 -3.28 2.03 -11.95
C VAL A 195 -4.36 1.90 -13.02
N ALA A 196 -4.57 2.93 -13.85
CA ALA A 196 -5.53 2.90 -14.95
C ALA A 196 -5.24 1.75 -15.91
N PHE A 197 -3.97 1.60 -16.33
CA PHE A 197 -3.56 0.49 -17.20
C PHE A 197 -3.90 -0.87 -16.55
N TYR A 198 -3.51 -1.08 -15.31
CA TYR A 198 -3.79 -2.32 -14.59
C TYR A 198 -5.29 -2.66 -14.55
N LEU A 199 -6.12 -1.67 -14.24
CA LEU A 199 -7.57 -1.85 -14.15
C LEU A 199 -8.21 -2.15 -15.52
N PHE A 200 -7.80 -1.43 -16.58
CA PHE A 200 -8.32 -1.60 -17.93
C PHE A 200 -7.89 -2.93 -18.52
N HIS A 201 -6.63 -3.32 -18.31
CA HIS A 201 -6.08 -4.59 -18.79
C HIS A 201 -6.79 -5.83 -18.20
N ARG A 202 -7.42 -5.71 -17.04
CA ARG A 202 -8.28 -6.75 -16.47
C ARG A 202 -9.59 -6.93 -17.23
N ILE A 203 -9.99 -5.93 -18.00
CA ILE A 203 -11.25 -5.91 -18.77
C ILE A 203 -10.97 -6.31 -20.22
N ASP A 204 -10.00 -5.63 -20.83
CA ASP A 204 -9.65 -5.84 -22.23
C ASP A 204 -8.18 -5.45 -22.45
N ALA A 205 -7.32 -6.43 -22.60
CA ALA A 205 -5.89 -6.23 -22.74
C ALA A 205 -5.54 -5.52 -24.06
N GLU A 206 -6.13 -5.94 -25.18
CA GLU A 206 -5.82 -5.40 -26.51
C GLU A 206 -6.23 -3.94 -26.63
N GLN A 207 -7.46 -3.62 -26.28
CA GLN A 207 -7.92 -2.22 -26.28
C GLN A 207 -7.16 -1.35 -25.31
N THR A 208 -6.69 -1.90 -24.17
CA THR A 208 -5.87 -1.15 -23.22
C THR A 208 -4.55 -0.73 -23.84
N HIS A 209 -3.86 -1.62 -24.53
CA HIS A 209 -2.64 -1.28 -25.23
C HIS A 209 -2.91 -0.21 -26.28
N ALA A 210 -3.91 -0.37 -27.15
CA ALA A 210 -4.28 0.59 -28.18
C ALA A 210 -4.64 1.97 -27.60
N PHE A 211 -5.39 2.02 -26.50
CA PHE A 211 -5.71 3.27 -25.80
C PHE A 211 -4.46 3.98 -25.28
N PHE A 212 -3.56 3.25 -24.63
CA PHE A 212 -2.33 3.83 -24.08
C PHE A 212 -1.33 4.23 -25.16
N ASP A 213 -1.26 3.51 -26.29
CA ASP A 213 -0.42 3.89 -27.43
C ASP A 213 -0.87 5.22 -28.01
N ARG A 214 -2.17 5.41 -28.22
CA ARG A 214 -2.74 6.70 -28.63
C ARG A 214 -2.57 7.78 -27.57
N LEU A 215 -2.69 7.41 -26.29
CA LEU A 215 -2.49 8.35 -25.18
C LEU A 215 -1.03 8.86 -25.13
N VAL A 216 -0.05 8.02 -25.39
CA VAL A 216 1.37 8.40 -25.43
C VAL A 216 1.72 9.15 -26.70
N SER A 217 1.42 8.59 -27.87
CA SER A 217 1.82 9.15 -29.16
C SER A 217 1.02 10.41 -29.56
N GLY A 218 -0.26 10.45 -29.22
CA GLY A 218 -1.17 11.49 -29.69
C GLY A 218 -1.53 11.37 -31.18
N THR A 219 -1.24 10.22 -31.79
CA THR A 219 -1.54 9.97 -33.23
C THR A 219 -2.94 9.40 -33.40
N GLU A 220 -3.47 9.46 -34.65
CA GLU A 220 -4.79 8.92 -35.03
C GLU A 220 -5.95 9.50 -34.19
N LEU A 221 -5.86 10.76 -33.81
CA LEU A 221 -6.86 11.45 -33.00
C LEU A 221 -7.58 12.53 -33.82
N PHE A 222 -8.89 12.40 -33.96
CA PHE A 222 -9.76 13.38 -34.57
C PHE A 222 -10.44 14.29 -33.53
N LYS A 223 -11.12 15.33 -33.98
CA LYS A 223 -11.85 16.28 -33.11
C LYS A 223 -12.87 15.50 -32.25
N ASN A 224 -12.86 15.75 -30.93
CA ASN A 224 -13.68 15.08 -29.92
C ASN A 224 -13.37 13.58 -29.74
N HIS A 225 -12.26 13.06 -30.27
CA HIS A 225 -11.80 11.72 -29.90
C HIS A 225 -11.53 11.66 -28.39
N PRO A 226 -12.01 10.64 -27.65
CA PRO A 226 -11.90 10.58 -26.18
C PRO A 226 -10.48 10.75 -25.66
N VAL A 227 -9.52 10.12 -26.33
CA VAL A 227 -8.09 10.23 -25.96
C VAL A 227 -7.57 11.66 -26.18
N LEU A 228 -7.95 12.32 -27.27
CA LEU A 228 -7.54 13.72 -27.52
C LEU A 228 -8.10 14.65 -26.43
N THR A 229 -9.39 14.50 -26.12
CA THR A 229 -10.04 15.29 -25.07
C THR A 229 -9.40 15.06 -23.70
N LEU A 230 -9.05 13.82 -23.40
CA LEU A 230 -8.30 13.46 -22.18
C LEU A 230 -6.91 14.12 -22.16
N ARG A 231 -6.13 14.00 -23.25
CA ARG A 231 -4.80 14.61 -23.38
C ARG A 231 -4.86 16.13 -23.16
N ASN A 232 -5.77 16.80 -23.85
CA ASN A 232 -5.97 18.25 -23.71
C ASN A 232 -6.29 18.65 -22.27
N ARG A 233 -7.15 17.90 -21.60
CA ARG A 233 -7.51 18.14 -20.20
C ARG A 233 -6.31 17.96 -19.27
N LEU A 234 -5.56 16.87 -19.43
CA LEU A 234 -4.39 16.57 -18.63
C LEU A 234 -3.28 17.62 -18.81
N THR A 235 -3.04 18.05 -20.04
CA THR A 235 -2.03 19.09 -20.33
C THR A 235 -2.41 20.45 -19.76
N ARG A 236 -3.68 20.86 -19.95
CA ARG A 236 -4.17 22.17 -19.48
C ARG A 236 -4.13 22.32 -17.97
N ASP A 237 -4.53 21.27 -17.24
CA ASP A 237 -4.74 21.34 -15.80
C ASP A 237 -3.71 20.55 -14.98
N LYS A 238 -2.58 20.20 -15.57
CA LYS A 238 -1.55 19.32 -15.01
C LYS A 238 -1.19 19.61 -13.54
N LEU A 239 -1.06 20.87 -13.17
CA LEU A 239 -0.65 21.29 -11.82
C LEU A 239 -1.82 21.34 -10.82
N LYS A 240 -3.06 21.24 -11.29
CA LYS A 240 -4.27 21.35 -10.46
C LYS A 240 -4.93 20.01 -10.15
N LEU A 241 -4.55 18.96 -10.90
CA LEU A 241 -5.17 17.65 -10.78
C LEU A 241 -4.51 16.82 -9.68
N SER A 242 -5.31 16.35 -8.72
CA SER A 242 -4.85 15.32 -7.78
C SER A 242 -4.69 13.98 -8.50
N ARG A 243 -3.97 13.04 -7.88
CA ARG A 243 -3.79 11.69 -8.42
C ARG A 243 -5.13 10.97 -8.66
N GLN A 244 -6.12 11.17 -7.77
CA GLN A 244 -7.46 10.61 -7.92
C GLN A 244 -8.19 11.22 -9.11
N HIS A 245 -8.06 12.54 -9.34
CA HIS A 245 -8.65 13.20 -10.51
C HIS A 245 -8.04 12.66 -11.80
N VAL A 246 -6.72 12.46 -11.87
CA VAL A 246 -6.07 11.87 -13.06
C VAL A 246 -6.62 10.48 -13.35
N LEU A 247 -6.73 9.61 -12.34
CA LEU A 247 -7.30 8.27 -12.50
C LEU A 247 -8.77 8.33 -12.96
N ALA A 248 -9.60 9.18 -12.33
CA ALA A 248 -11.00 9.31 -12.69
C ALA A 248 -11.19 9.82 -14.14
N LEU A 249 -10.39 10.80 -14.58
CA LEU A 249 -10.37 11.27 -15.96
C LEU A 249 -9.96 10.16 -16.93
N SER A 250 -8.93 9.38 -16.59
CA SER A 250 -8.47 8.25 -17.41
C SER A 250 -9.57 7.21 -17.59
N ILE A 251 -10.30 6.86 -16.52
CA ILE A 251 -11.43 5.91 -16.57
C ILE A 251 -12.55 6.45 -17.46
N ARG A 252 -12.92 7.73 -17.36
CA ARG A 252 -13.96 8.31 -18.19
C ARG A 252 -13.56 8.39 -19.67
N GLY A 253 -12.30 8.71 -19.93
CA GLY A 253 -11.75 8.68 -21.30
C GLY A 253 -11.74 7.27 -21.89
N TRP A 254 -11.33 6.28 -21.09
CA TRP A 254 -11.36 4.88 -21.44
C TRP A 254 -12.78 4.37 -21.75
N ASN A 255 -13.75 4.64 -20.88
CA ASN A 255 -15.13 4.20 -21.10
C ASN A 255 -15.71 4.78 -22.41
N ALA A 256 -15.49 6.07 -22.66
CA ALA A 256 -15.93 6.69 -23.93
C ALA A 256 -15.21 6.10 -25.13
N TYR A 257 -13.91 5.78 -25.03
CA TYR A 257 -13.13 5.13 -26.07
C TYR A 257 -13.67 3.74 -26.39
N ARG A 258 -13.95 2.91 -25.40
CA ARG A 258 -14.52 1.57 -25.60
C ARG A 258 -15.93 1.56 -26.17
N GLU A 259 -16.72 2.57 -25.82
CA GLU A 259 -18.08 2.74 -26.32
C GLU A 259 -18.13 3.43 -27.69
N ASP A 260 -16.98 3.68 -28.31
CA ASP A 260 -16.82 4.42 -29.58
C ASP A 260 -17.59 5.76 -29.59
N ARG A 261 -17.62 6.44 -28.44
CA ARG A 261 -18.31 7.72 -28.28
C ARG A 261 -17.36 8.89 -28.40
N THR A 262 -17.78 9.92 -29.12
CA THR A 262 -17.08 11.21 -29.09
C THR A 262 -17.26 11.92 -27.75
N LEU A 263 -16.26 12.72 -27.37
CA LEU A 263 -16.23 13.39 -26.07
C LEU A 263 -15.71 14.82 -26.23
N ALA A 264 -16.61 15.80 -26.24
CA ALA A 264 -16.22 17.21 -26.40
C ALA A 264 -15.52 17.77 -25.15
N THR A 265 -15.95 17.34 -23.95
CA THR A 265 -15.37 17.73 -22.66
C THR A 265 -15.30 16.54 -21.72
N ILE A 266 -14.35 16.57 -20.75
CA ILE A 266 -14.17 15.51 -19.77
C ILE A 266 -14.01 16.09 -18.36
N TYR A 267 -14.73 15.51 -17.39
CA TYR A 267 -14.69 15.88 -15.98
C TYR A 267 -14.40 14.64 -15.13
N ALA A 268 -13.62 14.80 -14.08
CA ALA A 268 -13.36 13.70 -13.14
C ALA A 268 -14.63 13.30 -12.36
N THR A 269 -15.43 14.30 -12.00
CA THR A 269 -16.77 14.16 -11.40
C THR A 269 -17.62 15.36 -11.80
N THR A 270 -18.92 15.19 -11.80
CA THR A 270 -19.91 16.28 -11.93
C THR A 270 -20.33 16.84 -10.56
N ALA A 271 -19.99 16.14 -9.48
CA ALA A 271 -20.22 16.60 -8.10
C ALA A 271 -19.08 17.54 -7.63
N ALA A 272 -19.35 18.30 -6.57
CA ALA A 272 -18.38 19.24 -5.99
C ALA A 272 -17.09 18.55 -5.52
N LYS A 273 -17.18 17.28 -5.09
CA LYS A 273 -16.05 16.49 -4.59
C LYS A 273 -16.10 15.05 -5.10
N LEU A 274 -14.93 14.47 -5.36
CA LEU A 274 -14.79 13.06 -5.71
C LEU A 274 -14.87 12.20 -4.45
N THR A 275 -15.79 11.24 -4.41
CA THR A 275 -16.02 10.29 -3.30
C THR A 275 -15.99 8.85 -3.80
N ASN A 276 -16.03 7.87 -2.90
CA ASN A 276 -16.08 6.46 -3.29
C ASN A 276 -17.35 6.11 -4.10
N GLU A 277 -18.47 6.76 -3.80
CA GLU A 277 -19.77 6.50 -4.45
C GLU A 277 -19.79 7.04 -5.90
N ASN A 278 -19.18 8.22 -6.14
CA ASN A 278 -19.19 8.88 -7.45
C ASN A 278 -17.93 8.65 -8.27
N PHE A 279 -16.98 7.85 -7.75
CA PHE A 279 -15.78 7.51 -8.49
C PHE A 279 -16.12 6.67 -9.72
N PRO A 280 -15.67 7.05 -10.94
CA PRO A 280 -15.99 6.31 -12.14
C PRO A 280 -15.40 4.90 -12.09
N ARG A 281 -16.12 3.94 -12.68
CA ARG A 281 -15.67 2.55 -12.83
C ARG A 281 -15.34 2.28 -14.28
N PRO A 282 -14.24 1.58 -14.59
CA PRO A 282 -13.94 1.16 -15.95
C PRO A 282 -14.92 0.05 -16.38
N ARG A 283 -15.28 0.08 -17.65
CA ARG A 283 -16.24 -0.85 -18.29
C ARG A 283 -15.61 -1.52 -19.48
#